data_f5ce19f86aaadc903cbe695ae1ec6a88
#
_entry.id   f5ce19f86aaadc903cbe695ae1ec6a88
#
_cell.length_a   1.000
_cell.length_b   1.000
_cell.length_c   1.000
_cell.angle_alpha   90.00
_cell.angle_beta   90.00
_cell.angle_gamma   90.00
#
_symmetry.space_group_name_H-M   'P 1'
#
loop_
_entity.id
_entity.type
_entity.pdbx_description
1 polymer ?
#
loop_
_entity_poly.entity_id
_entity_poly.type
_entity_poly.pdbx_seq_one_letter_code
_entity_poly.pdbx_strand_id
1 'polypeptide(L)'
;MVFLDMRKKNLVTIILAAILAVALPASVVGQNCGCAAGVCCSQYGYCGNGNAYCGTGCKAGPCYASPSTNGVSVADIVTPAFFNGIINKAAASCAGKSFYTRDAFLNALNSYSQFGKVGSADDSKREIAAFFAHVTHETGHFCYIEEIGGASKDYCQEQNTRYPCKPNKGYYGRGPLQISWNYNYGPAGESIGFDGLNSPETVARDRVVSFKTAFWFWMNNVHSKINQGFGATIRAINGGECNGGNSGAVQARVGYYRDYCSQFGVSPGNNLSC
;
A
#
# COMPACT_ATOMS: atom_id res chain seq x y z
N MET A 1 62.29 38.83 -31.24
CA MET A 1 61.81 37.44 -31.15
C MET A 1 61.35 37.13 -29.72
N VAL A 2 60.50 37.99 -29.12
CA VAL A 2 60.04 37.87 -27.73
C VAL A 2 58.52 38.14 -27.57
N PHE A 3 57.78 38.37 -28.69
CA PHE A 3 56.33 38.74 -28.60
C PHE A 3 55.35 37.62 -28.85
N LEU A 4 55.79 36.36 -29.02
CA LEU A 4 54.89 35.22 -29.33
C LEU A 4 54.58 34.31 -28.14
N ASP A 5 55.19 34.50 -26.97
CA ASP A 5 55.07 33.57 -25.85
C ASP A 5 54.02 33.98 -24.80
N MET A 6 53.64 35.29 -24.74
CA MET A 6 52.65 35.75 -23.76
C MET A 6 51.18 35.49 -24.16
N ARG A 7 50.86 35.27 -25.44
CA ARG A 7 49.47 35.00 -25.85
C ARG A 7 49.04 33.54 -25.60
N LYS A 8 49.97 32.57 -25.59
CA LYS A 8 49.66 31.17 -25.33
C LYS A 8 49.40 30.88 -23.88
N LYS A 9 50.05 31.54 -22.93
CA LYS A 9 49.84 31.33 -21.50
C LYS A 9 48.48 31.85 -21.04
N ASN A 10 48.01 32.97 -21.56
CA ASN A 10 46.69 33.51 -21.20
C ASN A 10 45.52 32.71 -21.78
N LEU A 11 45.71 32.06 -22.96
CA LEU A 11 44.65 31.25 -23.58
C LEU A 11 44.44 29.93 -22.83
N VAL A 12 45.54 29.32 -22.34
CA VAL A 12 45.46 28.07 -21.53
C VAL A 12 44.84 28.34 -20.16
N THR A 13 45.12 29.46 -19.53
CA THR A 13 44.55 29.84 -18.25
C THR A 13 43.05 30.17 -18.33
N ILE A 14 42.61 30.78 -19.45
CA ILE A 14 41.18 31.08 -19.67
C ILE A 14 40.41 29.79 -20.00
N ILE A 15 40.99 28.84 -20.73
CA ILE A 15 40.35 27.57 -21.01
C ILE A 15 40.24 26.68 -19.79
N LEU A 16 41.24 26.68 -18.89
CA LEU A 16 41.18 25.96 -17.60
C LEU A 16 40.18 26.58 -16.63
N ALA A 17 40.02 27.91 -16.62
CA ALA A 17 39.00 28.57 -15.80
C ALA A 17 37.56 28.28 -16.31
N ALA A 18 37.39 28.18 -17.65
CA ALA A 18 36.07 27.83 -18.25
C ALA A 18 35.66 26.37 -18.02
N ILE A 19 36.61 25.45 -17.93
CA ILE A 19 36.32 24.02 -17.67
C ILE A 19 36.03 23.76 -16.18
N LEU A 20 36.59 24.54 -15.25
CA LEU A 20 36.25 24.43 -13.82
C LEU A 20 34.90 25.06 -13.46
N ALA A 21 34.33 25.92 -14.30
CA ALA A 21 33.01 26.51 -14.06
C ALA A 21 31.82 25.60 -14.44
N VAL A 22 32.08 24.48 -15.12
CA VAL A 22 31.03 23.55 -15.56
C VAL A 22 30.85 22.35 -14.62
N ALA A 23 31.67 22.21 -13.60
CA ALA A 23 31.61 21.13 -12.61
C ALA A 23 31.17 21.59 -11.21
N LEU A 24 30.34 22.63 -11.11
CA LEU A 24 29.52 22.79 -9.91
C LEU A 24 28.41 21.78 -9.98
N PRO A 25 28.27 20.88 -8.97
CA PRO A 25 27.09 20.08 -8.89
C PRO A 25 25.91 21.04 -8.91
N ALA A 26 24.98 20.85 -9.81
CA ALA A 26 23.70 21.50 -9.73
C ALA A 26 23.24 21.30 -8.28
N SER A 27 23.18 22.36 -7.50
CA SER A 27 22.58 22.33 -6.20
C SER A 27 21.19 21.78 -6.45
N VAL A 28 20.94 20.57 -6.00
CA VAL A 28 19.58 20.00 -6.00
C VAL A 28 18.84 20.88 -5.01
N VAL A 29 18.30 21.98 -5.51
CA VAL A 29 17.37 22.82 -4.76
C VAL A 29 16.21 21.87 -4.49
N GLY A 30 16.14 21.40 -3.26
CA GLY A 30 14.99 20.63 -2.81
C GLY A 30 13.76 21.45 -3.18
N GLN A 31 12.91 20.89 -4.03
CA GLN A 31 11.68 21.57 -4.43
C GLN A 31 10.93 21.90 -3.16
N ASN A 32 10.67 23.17 -2.92
CA ASN A 32 9.70 23.56 -1.91
C ASN A 32 8.39 22.89 -2.27
N CYS A 33 7.84 22.12 -1.35
CA CYS A 33 6.70 21.27 -1.55
C CYS A 33 5.46 22.03 -2.06
N GLY A 34 5.33 22.11 -3.36
CA GLY A 34 4.13 22.48 -4.09
C GLY A 34 3.59 21.24 -4.81
N CYS A 35 3.46 20.12 -4.08
CA CYS A 35 3.00 18.87 -4.67
C CYS A 35 1.53 18.95 -5.09
N ALA A 36 1.17 18.20 -6.13
CA ALA A 36 -0.21 18.05 -6.55
C ALA A 36 -1.07 17.48 -5.41
N ALA A 37 -2.37 17.75 -5.43
CA ALA A 37 -3.31 17.23 -4.44
C ALA A 37 -3.21 15.69 -4.36
N GLY A 38 -3.11 15.15 -3.15
CA GLY A 38 -2.96 13.71 -2.92
C GLY A 38 -1.54 13.15 -3.01
N VAL A 39 -0.53 14.01 -3.23
CA VAL A 39 0.89 13.63 -3.29
C VAL A 39 1.63 14.19 -2.07
N CYS A 40 2.49 13.37 -1.45
CA CYS A 40 3.26 13.76 -0.28
C CYS A 40 4.53 14.52 -0.65
N CYS A 41 4.95 15.39 0.27
CA CYS A 41 6.26 16.00 0.27
C CYS A 41 7.16 15.29 1.27
N SER A 42 8.22 14.66 0.79
CA SER A 42 9.20 13.98 1.65
C SER A 42 10.00 14.97 2.52
N GLN A 43 10.70 14.45 3.52
CA GLN A 43 11.65 15.24 4.34
C GLN A 43 12.72 15.97 3.50
N TYR A 44 13.00 15.48 2.32
CA TYR A 44 13.98 16.04 1.39
C TYR A 44 13.38 17.06 0.41
N GLY A 45 12.05 17.30 0.48
CA GLY A 45 11.37 18.27 -0.39
C GLY A 45 10.99 17.74 -1.77
N TYR A 46 10.87 16.42 -1.95
CA TYR A 46 10.45 15.79 -3.19
C TYR A 46 9.01 15.29 -3.10
N CYS A 47 8.27 15.45 -4.18
CA CYS A 47 6.89 14.96 -4.31
C CYS A 47 6.85 13.51 -4.75
N GLY A 48 6.00 12.70 -4.11
CA GLY A 48 5.79 11.31 -4.45
C GLY A 48 4.79 10.62 -3.53
N ASN A 49 4.55 9.34 -3.80
CA ASN A 49 3.67 8.50 -3.01
C ASN A 49 4.49 7.37 -2.35
N GLY A 50 3.87 6.71 -1.36
CA GLY A 50 4.52 5.62 -0.64
C GLY A 50 5.41 6.09 0.51
N ASN A 51 6.02 5.14 1.20
CA ASN A 51 6.70 5.38 2.48
C ASN A 51 7.91 6.32 2.39
N ALA A 52 8.58 6.37 1.24
CA ALA A 52 9.73 7.25 1.01
C ALA A 52 9.36 8.74 1.01
N TYR A 53 8.11 9.07 0.69
CA TYR A 53 7.61 10.44 0.57
C TYR A 53 6.62 10.80 1.66
N CYS A 54 5.71 9.87 2.00
CA CYS A 54 4.63 10.08 2.96
C CYS A 54 4.98 9.58 4.36
N GLY A 55 6.08 8.86 4.52
CA GLY A 55 6.54 8.30 5.80
C GLY A 55 7.22 9.30 6.72
N THR A 56 8.17 8.81 7.53
CA THR A 56 8.89 9.60 8.54
C THR A 56 9.51 10.87 7.95
N GLY A 57 9.16 12.01 8.54
CA GLY A 57 9.67 13.31 8.11
C GLY A 57 8.93 13.93 6.92
N CYS A 58 7.84 13.35 6.48
CA CYS A 58 6.95 13.97 5.49
C CYS A 58 6.52 15.36 5.93
N LYS A 59 6.68 16.38 5.04
CA LYS A 59 6.47 17.79 5.34
C LYS A 59 5.10 18.33 5.00
N ALA A 60 4.45 17.76 4.00
CA ALA A 60 3.13 18.20 3.51
C ALA A 60 2.46 17.12 2.65
N GLY A 61 1.15 17.27 2.41
CA GLY A 61 0.32 16.30 1.69
C GLY A 61 -0.29 15.25 2.60
N PRO A 62 -0.76 14.11 2.09
CA PRO A 62 -1.35 13.05 2.88
C PRO A 62 -0.27 12.23 3.61
N CYS A 63 0.59 12.92 4.40
CA CYS A 63 1.63 12.27 5.16
C CYS A 63 1.05 11.15 6.02
N TYR A 64 1.75 10.02 6.06
CA TYR A 64 1.47 9.02 7.07
C TYR A 64 1.76 9.62 8.45
N ALA A 65 0.91 9.39 9.40
CA ALA A 65 1.20 9.82 10.77
C ALA A 65 2.61 9.32 11.15
N SER A 66 3.41 10.17 11.79
CA SER A 66 4.69 9.72 12.37
C SER A 66 4.43 8.44 13.17
N PRO A 67 5.37 7.46 13.17
CA PRO A 67 5.16 6.25 13.95
C PRO A 67 4.75 6.69 15.35
N SER A 68 3.49 6.41 15.70
CA SER A 68 3.06 6.70 17.06
C SER A 68 3.88 5.77 17.95
N THR A 69 4.59 6.33 18.92
CA THR A 69 5.29 5.56 19.94
C THR A 69 4.30 5.00 20.96
N ASN A 70 3.08 4.66 20.50
CA ASN A 70 2.00 4.18 21.37
C ASN A 70 2.24 2.76 21.94
N GLY A 71 3.41 2.18 21.66
CA GLY A 71 3.82 0.87 22.18
C GLY A 71 3.05 -0.32 21.58
N VAL A 72 2.17 -0.11 20.60
CA VAL A 72 1.40 -1.21 19.99
C VAL A 72 2.29 -2.07 19.12
N SER A 73 2.34 -3.37 19.41
CA SER A 73 2.90 -4.41 18.57
C SER A 73 1.78 -5.09 17.79
N VAL A 74 1.82 -4.99 16.45
CA VAL A 74 0.85 -5.68 15.60
C VAL A 74 0.90 -7.19 15.82
N ALA A 75 2.09 -7.76 16.06
CA ALA A 75 2.26 -9.19 16.33
C ALA A 75 1.58 -9.63 17.62
N ASP A 76 1.53 -8.75 18.65
CA ASP A 76 0.89 -9.06 19.91
C ASP A 76 -0.64 -8.95 19.85
N ILE A 77 -1.15 -8.09 18.96
CA ILE A 77 -2.59 -7.95 18.69
C ILE A 77 -3.08 -9.07 17.76
N VAL A 78 -2.37 -9.33 16.67
CA VAL A 78 -2.68 -10.42 15.74
C VAL A 78 -2.09 -11.73 16.28
N THR A 79 -2.62 -12.20 17.39
CA THR A 79 -2.19 -13.46 18.02
C THR A 79 -2.49 -14.68 17.13
N PRO A 80 -1.83 -15.82 17.36
CA PRO A 80 -2.23 -17.08 16.70
C PRO A 80 -3.70 -17.42 16.90
N ALA A 81 -4.24 -17.16 18.09
CA ALA A 81 -5.65 -17.42 18.41
C ALA A 81 -6.58 -16.54 17.55
N PHE A 82 -6.29 -15.25 17.41
CA PHE A 82 -7.05 -14.33 16.57
C PHE A 82 -7.03 -14.76 15.10
N PHE A 83 -5.83 -14.96 14.52
CA PHE A 83 -5.68 -15.35 13.12
C PHE A 83 -6.38 -16.69 12.83
N ASN A 84 -6.18 -17.69 13.69
CA ASN A 84 -6.80 -19.00 13.57
C ASN A 84 -8.32 -18.91 13.78
N GLY A 85 -8.80 -18.00 14.63
CA GLY A 85 -10.23 -17.74 14.82
C GLY A 85 -10.94 -17.29 13.55
N ILE A 86 -10.22 -16.62 12.62
CA ILE A 86 -10.75 -16.26 11.30
C ILE A 86 -10.70 -17.48 10.36
N ILE A 87 -9.51 -18.02 10.12
CA ILE A 87 -9.30 -19.04 9.09
C ILE A 87 -10.02 -20.37 9.39
N ASN A 88 -10.26 -20.67 10.65
CA ASN A 88 -10.99 -21.89 11.04
C ASN A 88 -12.50 -21.82 10.73
N LYS A 89 -13.04 -20.62 10.45
CA LYS A 89 -14.42 -20.48 9.96
C LYS A 89 -14.57 -20.91 8.49
N ALA A 90 -13.48 -20.97 7.73
CA ALA A 90 -13.50 -21.48 6.36
C ALA A 90 -13.63 -23.00 6.32
N ALA A 91 -14.32 -23.53 5.30
CA ALA A 91 -14.46 -24.96 5.09
C ALA A 91 -13.09 -25.66 4.90
N ALA A 92 -13.00 -26.93 5.23
CA ALA A 92 -11.77 -27.69 5.11
C ALA A 92 -11.24 -27.76 3.66
N SER A 93 -12.13 -27.69 2.68
CA SER A 93 -11.81 -27.71 1.24
C SER A 93 -11.26 -26.38 0.71
N CYS A 94 -11.25 -25.32 1.51
CA CYS A 94 -10.78 -24.01 1.10
C CYS A 94 -9.27 -23.99 0.83
N ALA A 95 -8.86 -23.62 -0.38
CA ALA A 95 -7.46 -23.55 -0.78
C ALA A 95 -6.64 -22.57 0.10
N GLY A 96 -7.26 -21.48 0.54
CA GLY A 96 -6.61 -20.47 1.36
C GLY A 96 -6.20 -20.96 2.74
N LYS A 97 -6.81 -22.05 3.28
CA LYS A 97 -6.45 -22.60 4.60
C LYS A 97 -5.01 -23.10 4.71
N SER A 98 -4.44 -23.59 3.62
CA SER A 98 -3.03 -24.00 3.57
C SER A 98 -2.11 -22.91 3.05
N PHE A 99 -2.66 -21.86 2.45
CA PHE A 99 -1.93 -20.77 1.84
C PHE A 99 -1.72 -19.60 2.79
N TYR A 100 -2.79 -19.06 3.40
CA TYR A 100 -2.69 -17.93 4.31
C TYR A 100 -2.22 -18.37 5.69
N THR A 101 -1.10 -17.80 6.14
CA THR A 101 -0.55 -18.07 7.46
C THR A 101 -0.24 -16.77 8.21
N ARG A 102 -0.35 -16.80 9.54
CA ARG A 102 0.06 -15.67 10.37
C ARG A 102 1.53 -15.30 10.15
N ASP A 103 2.41 -16.28 9.95
CA ASP A 103 3.84 -16.03 9.72
C ASP A 103 4.07 -15.31 8.40
N ALA A 104 3.33 -15.63 7.33
CA ALA A 104 3.39 -14.90 6.07
C ALA A 104 2.89 -13.44 6.22
N PHE A 105 1.82 -13.23 7.00
CA PHE A 105 1.34 -11.89 7.37
C PHE A 105 2.43 -11.09 8.09
N LEU A 106 3.03 -11.65 9.15
CA LEU A 106 4.09 -10.97 9.90
C LEU A 106 5.35 -10.72 9.07
N ASN A 107 5.69 -11.64 8.18
CA ASN A 107 6.83 -11.49 7.27
C ASN A 107 6.59 -10.32 6.29
N ALA A 108 5.40 -10.25 5.71
CA ALA A 108 5.00 -9.14 4.84
C ALA A 108 4.97 -7.80 5.59
N LEU A 109 4.50 -7.79 6.84
CA LEU A 109 4.42 -6.61 7.70
C LEU A 109 5.78 -5.92 7.89
N ASN A 110 6.89 -6.65 7.88
CA ASN A 110 8.24 -6.07 8.02
C ASN A 110 8.54 -5.00 6.96
N SER A 111 7.88 -5.05 5.81
CA SER A 111 8.01 -4.04 4.74
C SER A 111 7.07 -2.84 4.92
N TYR A 112 6.17 -2.86 5.92
CA TYR A 112 5.11 -1.86 6.12
C TYR A 112 5.03 -1.42 7.59
N SER A 113 6.13 -0.89 8.11
CA SER A 113 6.31 -0.53 9.53
C SER A 113 5.30 0.49 10.07
N GLN A 114 4.60 1.22 9.20
CA GLN A 114 3.58 2.19 9.60
C GLN A 114 2.18 1.57 9.80
N PHE A 115 1.94 0.36 9.32
CA PHE A 115 0.68 -0.34 9.54
C PHE A 115 0.47 -0.63 11.03
N GLY A 116 -0.70 -0.32 11.55
CA GLY A 116 -1.00 -0.45 12.98
C GLY A 116 -0.27 0.57 13.86
N LYS A 117 0.12 1.73 13.31
CA LYS A 117 0.82 2.82 14.00
C LYS A 117 0.09 4.16 13.89
N VAL A 118 -1.22 4.13 13.78
CA VAL A 118 -2.07 5.33 13.71
C VAL A 118 -2.37 5.85 15.12
N GLY A 119 -2.19 7.13 15.36
CA GLY A 119 -2.66 7.86 16.53
C GLY A 119 -2.42 7.16 17.88
N SER A 120 -3.49 6.95 18.66
CA SER A 120 -3.46 6.24 19.93
C SER A 120 -3.33 4.71 19.76
N ALA A 121 -3.11 3.99 20.85
CA ALA A 121 -3.14 2.54 20.85
C ALA A 121 -4.50 1.98 20.35
N ASP A 122 -5.59 2.64 20.71
CA ASP A 122 -6.93 2.26 20.27
C ASP A 122 -7.14 2.53 18.78
N ASP A 123 -6.59 3.61 18.23
CA ASP A 123 -6.65 3.89 16.79
C ASP A 123 -5.88 2.82 16.00
N SER A 124 -4.71 2.42 16.48
CA SER A 124 -3.92 1.35 15.89
C SER A 124 -4.65 0.00 15.93
N LYS A 125 -5.31 -0.32 17.05
CA LYS A 125 -6.13 -1.53 17.13
C LYS A 125 -7.34 -1.47 16.20
N ARG A 126 -7.97 -0.30 16.02
CA ARG A 126 -9.05 -0.09 15.06
C ARG A 126 -8.56 -0.28 13.61
N GLU A 127 -7.37 0.20 13.28
CA GLU A 127 -6.79 -0.04 11.95
C GLU A 127 -6.58 -1.53 11.68
N ILE A 128 -6.01 -2.26 12.64
CA ILE A 128 -5.79 -3.71 12.51
C ILE A 128 -7.14 -4.45 12.37
N ALA A 129 -8.14 -4.09 13.20
CA ALA A 129 -9.48 -4.65 13.11
C ALA A 129 -10.13 -4.38 11.74
N ALA A 130 -10.00 -3.16 11.22
CA ALA A 130 -10.52 -2.79 9.92
C ALA A 130 -9.87 -3.58 8.78
N PHE A 131 -8.55 -3.71 8.79
CA PHE A 131 -7.83 -4.53 7.82
C PHE A 131 -8.34 -5.96 7.79
N PHE A 132 -8.41 -6.62 8.94
CA PHE A 132 -8.89 -8.02 9.00
C PHE A 132 -10.38 -8.16 8.71
N ALA A 133 -11.21 -7.15 9.00
CA ALA A 133 -12.62 -7.17 8.61
C ALA A 133 -12.79 -7.21 7.09
N HIS A 134 -12.01 -6.39 6.38
CA HIS A 134 -12.02 -6.41 4.92
C HIS A 134 -11.44 -7.71 4.36
N VAL A 135 -10.28 -8.17 4.85
CA VAL A 135 -9.68 -9.44 4.45
C VAL A 135 -10.65 -10.61 4.65
N THR A 136 -11.34 -10.65 5.78
CA THR A 136 -12.36 -11.68 6.07
C THR A 136 -13.49 -11.66 5.05
N HIS A 137 -13.97 -10.49 4.69
CA HIS A 137 -15.04 -10.33 3.69
C HIS A 137 -14.57 -10.71 2.30
N GLU A 138 -13.45 -10.16 1.83
CA GLU A 138 -12.92 -10.35 0.48
C GLU A 138 -12.56 -11.82 0.20
N THR A 139 -12.08 -12.54 1.20
CA THR A 139 -11.59 -13.91 1.05
C THR A 139 -12.55 -14.98 1.56
N GLY A 140 -13.69 -14.60 2.15
CA GLY A 140 -14.55 -15.57 2.82
C GLY A 140 -13.81 -16.28 3.97
N HIS A 141 -13.26 -15.53 4.92
CA HIS A 141 -12.49 -16.06 6.06
C HIS A 141 -11.17 -16.75 5.66
N PHE A 142 -10.43 -16.18 4.71
CA PHE A 142 -9.24 -16.81 4.14
C PHE A 142 -9.52 -18.10 3.33
N CYS A 143 -10.73 -18.28 2.82
CA CYS A 143 -11.08 -19.41 1.96
C CYS A 143 -10.48 -19.26 0.56
N TYR A 144 -10.68 -18.10 -0.05
CA TYR A 144 -10.34 -17.84 -1.45
C TYR A 144 -9.00 -17.11 -1.59
N ILE A 145 -8.12 -17.62 -2.43
CA ILE A 145 -6.87 -16.98 -2.82
C ILE A 145 -7.10 -16.09 -4.05
N GLU A 146 -7.91 -16.57 -4.98
CA GLU A 146 -8.29 -15.90 -6.22
C GLU A 146 -9.80 -15.74 -6.29
N GLU A 147 -10.24 -14.72 -7.01
CA GLU A 147 -11.65 -14.44 -7.29
C GLU A 147 -12.33 -15.62 -8.00
N ILE A 148 -13.52 -15.99 -7.54
CA ILE A 148 -14.31 -17.04 -8.17
C ILE A 148 -14.68 -16.62 -9.59
N GLY A 149 -14.29 -17.45 -10.58
CA GLY A 149 -14.53 -17.14 -11.99
C GLY A 149 -13.71 -15.94 -12.51
N GLY A 150 -12.72 -15.46 -11.78
CA GLY A 150 -11.92 -14.30 -12.14
C GLY A 150 -11.22 -14.45 -13.50
N ALA A 151 -10.77 -15.65 -13.84
CA ALA A 151 -10.09 -15.92 -15.11
C ALA A 151 -10.94 -15.63 -16.37
N SER A 152 -12.28 -15.59 -16.23
CA SER A 152 -13.21 -15.25 -17.31
C SER A 152 -13.56 -13.77 -17.39
N LYS A 153 -13.02 -12.94 -16.47
CA LYS A 153 -13.30 -11.52 -16.39
C LYS A 153 -12.13 -10.72 -16.92
N ASP A 154 -12.45 -9.70 -17.70
CA ASP A 154 -11.46 -8.72 -18.14
C ASP A 154 -11.27 -7.66 -17.04
N TYR A 155 -10.10 -7.62 -16.46
CA TYR A 155 -9.64 -6.60 -15.53
C TYR A 155 -8.49 -5.79 -16.15
N CYS A 156 -8.62 -5.50 -17.45
CA CYS A 156 -7.67 -4.71 -18.21
C CYS A 156 -8.21 -3.31 -18.48
N GLN A 157 -7.51 -2.29 -18.01
CA GLN A 157 -7.68 -0.93 -18.47
C GLN A 157 -6.70 -0.69 -19.63
N GLU A 158 -7.12 -0.91 -20.85
CA GLU A 158 -6.28 -0.85 -22.04
C GLU A 158 -5.66 0.54 -22.29
N GLN A 159 -6.35 1.61 -21.86
CA GLN A 159 -5.88 2.98 -21.97
C GLN A 159 -4.71 3.31 -21.03
N ASN A 160 -4.38 2.43 -20.09
CA ASN A 160 -3.28 2.63 -19.18
C ASN A 160 -1.93 2.33 -19.86
N THR A 161 -1.32 3.36 -20.44
CA THR A 161 -0.04 3.24 -21.17
C THR A 161 1.15 2.98 -20.23
N ARG A 162 1.07 3.36 -18.97
CA ARG A 162 2.13 3.11 -17.99
C ARG A 162 2.21 1.65 -17.56
N TYR A 163 1.05 1.01 -17.40
CA TYR A 163 0.92 -0.39 -16.99
C TYR A 163 0.04 -1.13 -18.00
N PRO A 164 0.53 -1.34 -19.25
CA PRO A 164 -0.27 -1.96 -20.30
C PRO A 164 -0.53 -3.43 -19.98
N CYS A 165 -1.71 -3.90 -20.35
CA CYS A 165 -2.04 -5.30 -20.22
C CYS A 165 -1.12 -6.18 -21.06
N LYS A 166 -0.79 -7.36 -20.56
CA LYS A 166 0.02 -8.34 -21.27
C LYS A 166 -0.86 -9.41 -21.88
N PRO A 167 -0.53 -9.91 -23.08
CA PRO A 167 -1.31 -10.96 -23.72
C PRO A 167 -1.46 -12.19 -22.80
N ASN A 168 -2.66 -12.75 -22.76
CA ASN A 168 -3.01 -13.95 -21.98
C ASN A 168 -2.79 -13.81 -20.47
N LYS A 169 -2.80 -12.59 -19.93
CA LYS A 169 -2.75 -12.32 -18.49
C LYS A 169 -4.06 -11.74 -18.00
N GLY A 170 -4.54 -12.25 -16.87
CA GLY A 170 -5.76 -11.76 -16.20
C GLY A 170 -5.39 -11.10 -14.88
N TYR A 171 -5.88 -9.87 -14.69
CA TYR A 171 -5.61 -9.05 -13.49
C TYR A 171 -6.80 -9.07 -12.53
N TYR A 172 -7.44 -10.23 -12.42
CA TYR A 172 -8.58 -10.45 -11.51
C TYR A 172 -8.14 -10.51 -10.04
N GLY A 173 -9.11 -10.48 -9.13
CA GLY A 173 -8.91 -10.41 -7.70
C GLY A 173 -8.03 -11.53 -7.15
N ARG A 174 -6.94 -11.18 -6.44
CA ARG A 174 -6.06 -12.13 -5.74
C ARG A 174 -5.60 -11.60 -4.40
N GLY A 175 -5.33 -12.52 -3.51
CA GLY A 175 -4.76 -12.21 -2.21
C GLY A 175 -5.77 -11.68 -1.20
N PRO A 176 -5.31 -11.23 -0.01
CA PRO A 176 -6.18 -10.91 1.12
C PRO A 176 -7.17 -9.77 0.88
N LEU A 177 -6.82 -8.77 0.06
CA LEU A 177 -7.71 -7.67 -0.34
C LEU A 177 -8.13 -7.74 -1.81
N GLN A 178 -8.01 -8.92 -2.45
CA GLN A 178 -8.47 -9.17 -3.82
C GLN A 178 -8.01 -8.09 -4.81
N ILE A 179 -6.68 -7.79 -4.79
CA ILE A 179 -6.11 -6.79 -5.72
C ILE A 179 -6.48 -7.16 -7.15
N SER A 180 -7.01 -6.21 -7.91
CA SER A 180 -7.46 -6.37 -9.29
C SER A 180 -7.07 -5.19 -10.16
N TRP A 181 -7.14 -5.37 -11.48
CA TRP A 181 -6.75 -4.43 -12.52
C TRP A 181 -5.25 -4.25 -12.73
N ASN A 182 -4.85 -4.13 -14.01
CA ASN A 182 -3.46 -3.91 -14.41
C ASN A 182 -2.83 -2.67 -13.74
N TYR A 183 -3.60 -1.61 -13.54
CA TYR A 183 -3.14 -0.37 -12.90
C TYR A 183 -2.88 -0.52 -11.38
N ASN A 184 -3.29 -1.61 -10.76
CA ASN A 184 -2.91 -1.96 -9.39
C ASN A 184 -1.78 -3.00 -9.40
N TYR A 185 -1.85 -4.03 -10.27
CA TYR A 185 -0.82 -5.06 -10.34
C TYR A 185 0.55 -4.51 -10.75
N GLY A 186 0.59 -3.58 -11.71
CA GLY A 186 1.83 -2.96 -12.17
C GLY A 186 2.58 -2.25 -11.04
N PRO A 187 2.01 -1.20 -10.43
CA PRO A 187 2.70 -0.45 -9.38
C PRO A 187 2.90 -1.27 -8.10
N ALA A 188 2.03 -2.23 -7.78
CA ALA A 188 2.27 -3.16 -6.68
C ALA A 188 3.51 -4.02 -6.95
N GLY A 189 3.64 -4.54 -8.18
CA GLY A 189 4.80 -5.32 -8.60
C GLY A 189 6.11 -4.53 -8.49
N GLU A 190 6.14 -3.30 -8.98
CA GLU A 190 7.29 -2.39 -8.84
C GLU A 190 7.67 -2.15 -7.37
N SER A 191 6.67 -1.90 -6.53
CA SER A 191 6.88 -1.59 -5.11
C SER A 191 7.35 -2.78 -4.27
N ILE A 192 6.87 -3.98 -4.61
CA ILE A 192 7.11 -5.22 -3.83
C ILE A 192 8.31 -6.00 -4.35
N GLY A 193 8.65 -5.80 -5.63
CA GLY A 193 9.77 -6.47 -6.29
C GLY A 193 9.36 -7.77 -7.00
N PHE A 194 8.18 -7.80 -7.66
CA PHE A 194 7.79 -8.88 -8.56
C PHE A 194 7.20 -8.33 -9.86
N ASP A 195 7.19 -9.13 -10.92
CA ASP A 195 6.60 -8.71 -12.19
C ASP A 195 5.07 -8.82 -12.14
N GLY A 196 4.41 -7.76 -11.70
CA GLY A 196 2.95 -7.73 -11.53
C GLY A 196 2.18 -7.82 -12.85
N LEU A 197 2.78 -7.45 -13.97
CA LEU A 197 2.11 -7.48 -15.28
C LEU A 197 2.31 -8.81 -16.01
N ASN A 198 3.53 -9.36 -16.04
CA ASN A 198 3.78 -10.63 -16.74
C ASN A 198 3.53 -11.87 -15.87
N SER A 199 3.52 -11.70 -14.55
CA SER A 199 3.33 -12.79 -13.60
C SER A 199 2.36 -12.43 -12.46
N PRO A 200 1.12 -11.95 -12.77
CA PRO A 200 0.13 -11.56 -11.76
C PRO A 200 -0.25 -12.73 -10.83
N GLU A 201 -0.14 -13.97 -11.33
CA GLU A 201 -0.36 -15.19 -10.58
C GLU A 201 0.60 -15.39 -9.39
N THR A 202 1.72 -14.64 -9.32
CA THR A 202 2.63 -14.65 -8.18
C THR A 202 1.88 -14.31 -6.87
N VAL A 203 0.88 -13.43 -6.93
CA VAL A 203 0.04 -13.06 -5.77
C VAL A 203 -0.72 -14.27 -5.21
N ALA A 204 -1.08 -15.24 -6.05
CA ALA A 204 -1.76 -16.46 -5.63
C ALA A 204 -0.82 -17.63 -5.31
N ARG A 205 0.48 -17.51 -5.61
CA ARG A 205 1.46 -18.58 -5.42
C ARG A 205 2.44 -18.31 -4.29
N ASP A 206 2.76 -17.04 -4.04
CA ASP A 206 3.63 -16.61 -2.94
C ASP A 206 2.79 -15.94 -1.84
N ARG A 207 2.69 -16.60 -0.70
CA ARG A 207 1.88 -16.12 0.44
C ARG A 207 2.39 -14.83 1.05
N VAL A 208 3.70 -14.56 0.97
CA VAL A 208 4.28 -13.31 1.48
C VAL A 208 4.00 -12.17 0.51
N VAL A 209 4.20 -12.38 -0.79
CA VAL A 209 3.82 -11.41 -1.83
C VAL A 209 2.32 -11.12 -1.77
N SER A 210 1.50 -12.13 -1.54
CA SER A 210 0.05 -12.01 -1.37
C SER A 210 -0.33 -11.03 -0.24
N PHE A 211 0.27 -11.16 0.94
CA PHE A 211 0.05 -10.20 2.03
C PHE A 211 0.70 -8.84 1.74
N LYS A 212 1.85 -8.80 1.08
CA LYS A 212 2.47 -7.52 0.68
C LYS A 212 1.59 -6.72 -0.28
N THR A 213 0.87 -7.35 -1.22
CA THR A 213 -0.07 -6.64 -2.10
C THR A 213 -1.24 -6.06 -1.31
N ALA A 214 -1.74 -6.76 -0.29
CA ALA A 214 -2.77 -6.24 0.60
C ALA A 214 -2.27 -5.04 1.42
N PHE A 215 -1.09 -5.12 2.01
CA PHE A 215 -0.48 -3.98 2.70
C PHE A 215 -0.17 -2.82 1.75
N TRP A 216 0.33 -3.09 0.54
CA TRP A 216 0.58 -2.08 -0.46
C TRP A 216 -0.70 -1.30 -0.77
N PHE A 217 -1.80 -2.01 -1.06
CA PHE A 217 -3.10 -1.39 -1.33
C PHE A 217 -3.60 -0.61 -0.12
N TRP A 218 -3.52 -1.21 1.07
CA TRP A 218 -3.94 -0.58 2.31
C TRP A 218 -3.23 0.74 2.57
N MET A 219 -1.91 0.73 2.55
CA MET A 219 -1.10 1.91 2.87
C MET A 219 -1.25 3.04 1.84
N ASN A 220 -1.53 2.72 0.58
CA ASN A 220 -1.67 3.73 -0.47
C ASN A 220 -3.10 4.29 -0.58
N ASN A 221 -4.13 3.51 -0.22
CA ASN A 221 -5.53 3.88 -0.50
C ASN A 221 -6.41 3.99 0.76
N VAL A 222 -6.11 3.24 1.81
CA VAL A 222 -7.02 3.05 2.96
C VAL A 222 -6.49 3.68 4.24
N HIS A 223 -5.20 3.50 4.55
CA HIS A 223 -4.56 3.92 5.80
C HIS A 223 -4.90 5.37 6.18
N SER A 224 -4.80 6.31 5.26
CA SER A 224 -5.11 7.73 5.49
C SER A 224 -6.60 8.02 5.77
N LYS A 225 -7.48 7.05 5.57
CA LYS A 225 -8.94 7.18 5.77
C LYS A 225 -9.40 6.63 7.13
N ILE A 226 -8.53 5.94 7.86
CA ILE A 226 -8.93 5.23 9.08
C ILE A 226 -9.56 6.16 10.13
N ASN A 227 -9.06 7.39 10.26
CA ASN A 227 -9.59 8.38 11.19
C ASN A 227 -10.94 8.99 10.77
N GLN A 228 -11.41 8.72 9.54
CA GLN A 228 -12.72 9.15 9.06
C GLN A 228 -13.84 8.16 9.44
N GLY A 229 -13.46 7.01 10.00
CA GLY A 229 -14.34 5.91 10.39
C GLY A 229 -14.32 4.74 9.41
N PHE A 230 -14.87 3.60 9.84
CA PHE A 230 -14.81 2.35 9.08
C PHE A 230 -15.54 2.45 7.73
N GLY A 231 -16.63 3.22 7.64
CA GLY A 231 -17.33 3.45 6.36
C GLY A 231 -16.45 4.08 5.29
N ALA A 232 -15.50 4.94 5.67
CA ALA A 232 -14.54 5.52 4.72
C ALA A 232 -13.56 4.47 4.19
N THR A 233 -13.19 3.47 4.98
CA THR A 233 -12.34 2.35 4.54
C THR A 233 -13.08 1.41 3.58
N ILE A 234 -14.38 1.17 3.79
CA ILE A 234 -15.22 0.43 2.84
C ILE A 234 -15.23 1.15 1.49
N ARG A 235 -15.48 2.46 1.50
CA ARG A 235 -15.51 3.27 0.28
C ARG A 235 -14.17 3.25 -0.47
N ALA A 236 -13.07 3.21 0.24
CA ALA A 236 -11.73 3.16 -0.35
C ALA A 236 -11.41 1.80 -0.99
N ILE A 237 -11.96 0.70 -0.45
CA ILE A 237 -11.74 -0.65 -0.98
C ILE A 237 -12.73 -0.97 -2.09
N ASN A 238 -14.03 -0.77 -1.85
CA ASN A 238 -15.08 -1.01 -2.83
C ASN A 238 -16.21 0.01 -2.68
N GLY A 239 -16.01 1.19 -3.26
CA GLY A 239 -17.01 2.27 -3.24
C GLY A 239 -18.34 1.91 -3.92
N GLY A 240 -18.36 0.90 -4.77
CA GLY A 240 -19.58 0.40 -5.41
C GLY A 240 -20.57 -0.27 -4.45
N GLU A 241 -20.12 -0.71 -3.28
CA GLU A 241 -21.00 -1.25 -2.25
C GLU A 241 -21.76 -0.16 -1.49
N CYS A 242 -21.23 1.07 -1.48
CA CYS A 242 -21.75 2.18 -0.70
C CYS A 242 -23.04 2.77 -1.30
N ASN A 243 -23.75 3.61 -0.48
CA ASN A 243 -24.96 4.32 -0.89
C ASN A 243 -26.07 3.40 -1.43
N GLY A 244 -26.19 2.22 -0.87
CA GLY A 244 -27.21 1.23 -1.24
C GLY A 244 -26.79 0.29 -2.39
N GLY A 245 -25.58 0.41 -2.94
CA GLY A 245 -25.09 -0.47 -3.99
C GLY A 245 -25.03 -1.96 -3.59
N ASN A 246 -24.55 -2.25 -2.38
CA ASN A 246 -24.63 -3.58 -1.76
C ASN A 246 -24.68 -3.47 -0.23
N SER A 247 -25.83 -3.19 0.31
CA SER A 247 -26.02 -3.02 1.76
C SER A 247 -25.69 -4.28 2.57
N GLY A 248 -25.89 -5.47 2.00
CA GLY A 248 -25.52 -6.74 2.64
C GLY A 248 -24.00 -6.88 2.83
N ALA A 249 -23.23 -6.54 1.81
CA ALA A 249 -21.77 -6.52 1.90
C ALA A 249 -21.27 -5.49 2.96
N VAL A 250 -21.81 -4.29 2.93
CA VAL A 250 -21.48 -3.24 3.93
C VAL A 250 -21.78 -3.73 5.35
N GLN A 251 -22.96 -4.31 5.58
CA GLN A 251 -23.34 -4.85 6.89
C GLN A 251 -22.42 -5.99 7.34
N ALA A 252 -22.04 -6.90 6.43
CA ALA A 252 -21.12 -7.99 6.75
C ALA A 252 -19.74 -7.43 7.17
N ARG A 253 -19.17 -6.48 6.43
CA ARG A 253 -17.90 -5.83 6.78
C ARG A 253 -17.98 -5.15 8.15
N VAL A 254 -19.06 -4.41 8.43
CA VAL A 254 -19.29 -3.76 9.72
C VAL A 254 -19.42 -4.78 10.86
N GLY A 255 -20.07 -5.91 10.61
CA GLY A 255 -20.17 -7.01 11.56
C GLY A 255 -18.81 -7.55 11.97
N TYR A 256 -17.95 -7.88 10.99
CA TYR A 256 -16.58 -8.34 11.25
C TYR A 256 -15.75 -7.28 11.99
N TYR A 257 -15.86 -6.02 11.58
CA TYR A 257 -15.11 -4.95 12.21
C TYR A 257 -15.48 -4.79 13.70
N ARG A 258 -16.77 -4.80 14.03
CA ARG A 258 -17.25 -4.72 15.42
C ARG A 258 -16.76 -5.90 16.24
N ASP A 259 -16.82 -7.11 15.68
CA ASP A 259 -16.34 -8.33 16.34
C ASP A 259 -14.83 -8.22 16.65
N TYR A 260 -14.01 -7.79 15.69
CA TYR A 260 -12.57 -7.67 15.90
C TYR A 260 -12.19 -6.51 16.82
N CYS A 261 -12.89 -5.38 16.78
CA CYS A 261 -12.74 -4.33 17.78
C CYS A 261 -13.02 -4.83 19.19
N SER A 262 -14.10 -5.61 19.37
CA SER A 262 -14.44 -6.23 20.67
C SER A 262 -13.33 -7.19 21.14
N GLN A 263 -12.79 -8.03 20.25
CA GLN A 263 -11.68 -8.94 20.57
C GLN A 263 -10.41 -8.19 20.99
N PHE A 264 -10.17 -7.00 20.43
CA PHE A 264 -9.03 -6.15 20.76
C PHE A 264 -9.28 -5.21 21.94
N GLY A 265 -10.49 -5.26 22.54
CA GLY A 265 -10.87 -4.44 23.68
C GLY A 265 -10.97 -2.95 23.37
N VAL A 266 -11.44 -2.58 22.15
CA VAL A 266 -11.62 -1.18 21.73
C VAL A 266 -13.03 -0.94 21.20
N SER A 267 -13.51 0.31 21.38
CA SER A 267 -14.74 0.76 20.73
C SER A 267 -14.53 0.84 19.21
N PRO A 268 -15.50 0.41 18.38
CA PRO A 268 -15.41 0.54 16.93
C PRO A 268 -15.46 2.00 16.45
N GLY A 269 -15.80 2.94 17.31
CA GLY A 269 -15.96 4.35 16.95
C GLY A 269 -17.26 4.63 16.20
N ASN A 270 -17.27 5.77 15.49
CA ASN A 270 -18.41 6.26 14.72
C ASN A 270 -18.20 6.03 13.19
N ASN A 271 -19.20 6.42 12.39
CA ASN A 271 -19.14 6.37 10.91
C ASN A 271 -18.77 4.97 10.38
N LEU A 272 -19.47 3.95 10.84
CA LEU A 272 -19.17 2.55 10.53
C LEU A 272 -19.63 2.12 9.13
N SER A 273 -20.61 2.81 8.56
CA SER A 273 -21.23 2.47 7.28
C SER A 273 -20.97 3.54 6.22
N CYS A 274 -21.16 3.19 4.99
CA CYS A 274 -21.15 4.09 3.84
C CYS A 274 -22.42 3.84 2.97
#